data_6284bba0986bf3819430596fdcdbc898
#
_entry.id   6284bba0986bf3819430596fdcdbc898
#
_cell.length_a   1.000
_cell.length_b   1.000
_cell.length_c   1.000
_cell.angle_alpha   90.00
_cell.angle_beta   90.00
_cell.angle_gamma   90.00
#
_symmetry.space_group_name_H-M   'P 1'
#
loop_
_entity.id
_entity.type
_entity.pdbx_description
1 polymer ?
#
loop_
_entity_poly.entity_id
_entity_poly.type
_entity_poly.pdbx_seq_one_letter_code
_entity_poly.pdbx_strand_id
1 'polypeptide(L)'
;MSKSVIFLFTILISIISCQVSDNSKDENGPNIIFIFADDLGYGDLSSFGANDISTPNIDFIADNGIKFTDFYSVSSVCTPSRAGMLTGRLPQRFGLNGVLFPDSHTGMPSSEYTIAELLRDNGYNTGIIGKWHLGHKYEYLPLQQGFDSFFGIPYSNDMASTVYFRGNEVVDPVSYTHLTLPTMIGV
;
A
#
# COMPACT_ATOMS: atom_id res chain seq x y z
N MET A 1 58.41 -27.86 -7.94
CA MET A 1 56.99 -27.84 -7.51
C MET A 1 56.22 -28.74 -8.45
N SER A 2 55.54 -29.73 -7.86
CA SER A 2 54.79 -30.72 -8.64
C SER A 2 53.61 -30.06 -9.34
N LYS A 3 53.30 -30.50 -10.57
CA LYS A 3 52.13 -30.00 -11.35
C LYS A 3 50.82 -30.11 -10.57
N SER A 4 50.71 -31.05 -9.64
CA SER A 4 49.59 -31.23 -8.73
C SER A 4 49.43 -30.11 -7.70
N VAL A 5 50.53 -29.49 -7.22
CA VAL A 5 50.48 -28.39 -6.27
C VAL A 5 49.99 -27.11 -6.94
N ILE A 6 50.36 -26.90 -8.20
CA ILE A 6 49.91 -25.73 -9.01
C ILE A 6 48.40 -25.84 -9.30
N PHE A 7 47.92 -27.05 -9.60
CA PHE A 7 46.51 -27.30 -9.85
C PHE A 7 45.63 -27.12 -8.62
N LEU A 8 46.10 -27.52 -7.45
CA LEU A 8 45.41 -27.26 -6.19
C LEU A 8 45.35 -25.76 -5.85
N PHE A 9 46.41 -25.02 -6.16
CA PHE A 9 46.47 -23.58 -5.89
C PHE A 9 45.52 -22.78 -6.80
N THR A 10 45.39 -23.20 -8.07
CA THR A 10 44.43 -22.56 -9.01
C THR A 10 42.98 -22.85 -8.62
N ILE A 11 42.65 -24.02 -8.12
CA ILE A 11 41.29 -24.34 -7.61
C ILE A 11 40.97 -23.56 -6.36
N LEU A 12 41.93 -23.37 -5.45
CA LEU A 12 41.74 -22.59 -4.23
C LEU A 12 41.47 -21.11 -4.52
N ILE A 13 42.15 -20.54 -5.52
CA ILE A 13 41.95 -19.14 -5.93
C ILE A 13 40.55 -18.96 -6.61
N SER A 14 40.08 -19.96 -7.32
CA SER A 14 38.75 -19.92 -7.96
C SER A 14 37.60 -19.96 -6.94
N ILE A 15 37.79 -20.53 -5.75
CA ILE A 15 36.80 -20.60 -4.69
C ILE A 15 36.70 -19.28 -3.90
N ILE A 16 37.80 -18.53 -3.83
CA ILE A 16 37.85 -17.23 -3.13
C ILE A 16 37.20 -16.10 -3.95
N SER A 17 36.98 -16.29 -5.25
CA SER A 17 36.39 -15.28 -6.14
C SER A 17 34.85 -15.23 -6.11
N CYS A 18 34.17 -16.05 -5.30
CA CYS A 18 32.77 -15.86 -5.01
C CYS A 18 32.66 -14.84 -3.85
N GLN A 19 33.06 -13.61 -4.11
CA GLN A 19 32.63 -12.50 -3.26
C GLN A 19 31.10 -12.43 -3.39
N VAL A 20 30.43 -12.80 -2.33
CA VAL A 20 29.07 -12.38 -2.06
C VAL A 20 29.09 -10.86 -2.25
N SER A 21 28.47 -10.37 -3.31
CA SER A 21 28.21 -8.96 -3.43
C SER A 21 27.40 -8.61 -2.19
N ASP A 22 28.05 -7.91 -1.29
CA ASP A 22 27.38 -7.24 -0.20
C ASP A 22 26.38 -6.32 -0.89
N ASN A 23 25.13 -6.75 -0.94
CA ASN A 23 24.02 -5.88 -1.24
C ASN A 23 23.98 -4.89 -0.05
N SER A 24 24.89 -3.91 -0.08
CA SER A 24 24.67 -2.69 0.67
C SER A 24 23.27 -2.25 0.27
N LYS A 25 22.29 -2.42 1.16
CA LYS A 25 20.98 -1.82 1.01
C LYS A 25 21.28 -0.38 0.65
N ASP A 26 20.86 0.04 -0.53
CA ASP A 26 20.96 1.43 -0.92
C ASP A 26 20.10 2.19 0.11
N GLU A 27 20.76 2.78 1.11
CA GLU A 27 20.08 3.49 2.20
C GLU A 27 19.27 4.68 1.70
N ASN A 28 19.33 4.94 0.38
CA ASN A 28 18.68 6.02 -0.34
C ASN A 28 17.66 5.52 -1.39
N GLY A 29 16.88 4.49 -1.10
CA GLY A 29 15.75 4.13 -1.94
C GLY A 29 14.80 5.33 -2.15
N PRO A 30 14.07 5.41 -3.28
CA PRO A 30 13.16 6.51 -3.55
C PRO A 30 12.03 6.55 -2.52
N ASN A 31 11.60 7.75 -2.13
CA ASN A 31 10.34 7.90 -1.42
C ASN A 31 9.17 7.47 -2.31
N ILE A 32 8.23 6.71 -1.76
CA ILE A 32 7.07 6.19 -2.47
C ILE A 32 5.81 6.86 -1.90
N ILE A 33 5.05 7.56 -2.75
CA ILE A 33 3.75 8.12 -2.39
C ILE A 33 2.70 7.43 -3.23
N PHE A 34 1.77 6.74 -2.56
CA PHE A 34 0.65 6.08 -3.19
C PHE A 34 -0.65 6.83 -2.88
N ILE A 35 -1.30 7.39 -3.89
CA ILE A 35 -2.58 8.11 -3.77
C ILE A 35 -3.67 7.22 -4.34
N PHE A 36 -4.59 6.78 -3.47
CA PHE A 36 -5.71 5.92 -3.85
C PHE A 36 -7.02 6.68 -3.69
N ALA A 37 -7.56 7.14 -4.81
CA ALA A 37 -8.84 7.85 -4.83
C ALA A 37 -10.01 6.87 -4.64
N ASP A 38 -11.00 7.28 -3.86
CA ASP A 38 -12.23 6.53 -3.61
C ASP A 38 -13.29 6.96 -4.61
N ASP A 39 -13.89 6.00 -5.31
CA ASP A 39 -14.96 6.20 -6.29
C ASP A 39 -14.64 7.16 -7.45
N LEU A 40 -13.36 7.32 -7.80
CA LEU A 40 -12.93 8.11 -8.95
C LEU A 40 -13.04 7.28 -10.25
N GLY A 41 -13.84 7.75 -11.17
CA GLY A 41 -14.01 7.11 -12.48
C GLY A 41 -12.87 7.43 -13.44
N TYR A 42 -12.64 6.54 -14.40
CA TYR A 42 -11.64 6.74 -15.46
C TYR A 42 -11.88 8.05 -16.23
N GLY A 43 -13.15 8.37 -16.53
CA GLY A 43 -13.55 9.56 -17.25
C GLY A 43 -13.56 10.85 -16.43
N ASP A 44 -13.21 10.83 -15.14
CA ASP A 44 -13.23 11.99 -14.26
C ASP A 44 -11.91 12.78 -14.25
N LEU A 45 -10.93 12.33 -15.01
CA LEU A 45 -9.62 12.97 -15.15
C LEU A 45 -9.45 13.61 -16.54
N SER A 46 -8.97 14.85 -16.60
CA SER A 46 -8.74 15.53 -17.88
C SER A 46 -7.67 14.82 -18.71
N SER A 47 -6.67 14.21 -18.10
CA SER A 47 -5.67 13.36 -18.79
C SER A 47 -6.28 12.11 -19.47
N PHE A 48 -7.47 11.70 -19.09
CA PHE A 48 -8.25 10.62 -19.69
C PHE A 48 -9.46 11.11 -20.52
N GLY A 49 -9.59 12.42 -20.71
CA GLY A 49 -10.57 13.00 -21.61
C GLY A 49 -11.79 13.64 -20.94
N ALA A 50 -11.80 13.85 -19.62
CA ALA A 50 -12.81 14.65 -18.97
C ALA A 50 -12.81 16.09 -19.53
N ASN A 51 -13.99 16.61 -19.88
CA ASN A 51 -14.13 17.96 -20.44
C ASN A 51 -14.81 18.92 -19.44
N ASP A 52 -15.41 18.41 -18.40
CA ASP A 52 -16.19 19.14 -17.37
C ASP A 52 -15.40 19.28 -16.06
N ILE A 53 -14.35 18.50 -15.87
CA ILE A 53 -13.47 18.54 -14.70
C ILE A 53 -12.03 18.81 -15.17
N SER A 54 -11.35 19.76 -14.52
CA SER A 54 -9.95 20.06 -14.75
C SER A 54 -9.09 19.49 -13.64
N THR A 55 -8.10 18.67 -14.00
CA THR A 55 -7.19 17.99 -13.05
C THR A 55 -5.72 18.28 -13.35
N PRO A 56 -5.28 19.57 -13.37
CA PRO A 56 -3.99 19.94 -13.92
C PRO A 56 -2.79 19.34 -13.19
N ASN A 57 -2.90 19.11 -11.88
CA ASN A 57 -1.81 18.47 -11.12
C ASN A 57 -1.69 16.96 -11.39
N ILE A 58 -2.81 16.29 -11.61
CA ILE A 58 -2.81 14.87 -12.00
C ILE A 58 -2.33 14.73 -13.44
N ASP A 59 -2.76 15.64 -14.31
CA ASP A 59 -2.31 15.69 -15.70
C ASP A 59 -0.78 15.91 -15.78
N PHE A 60 -0.23 16.78 -14.92
CA PHE A 60 1.21 16.95 -14.83
C PHE A 60 1.95 15.65 -14.47
N ILE A 61 1.39 14.83 -13.57
CA ILE A 61 1.95 13.51 -13.25
C ILE A 61 1.86 12.58 -14.46
N ALA A 62 0.73 12.60 -15.16
CA ALA A 62 0.52 11.76 -16.34
C ALA A 62 1.46 12.14 -17.50
N ASP A 63 1.74 13.43 -17.70
CA ASP A 63 2.58 13.95 -18.75
C ASP A 63 4.08 13.74 -18.48
N ASN A 64 4.49 13.66 -17.20
CA ASN A 64 5.89 13.49 -16.80
C ASN A 64 6.21 12.06 -16.31
N GLY A 65 5.23 11.18 -16.30
CA GLY A 65 5.35 9.81 -15.78
C GLY A 65 4.83 8.78 -16.78
N ILE A 66 4.19 7.76 -16.23
CA ILE A 66 3.58 6.68 -17.02
C ILE A 66 2.07 6.69 -16.79
N LYS A 67 1.31 6.78 -17.86
CA LYS A 67 -0.14 6.67 -17.85
C LYS A 67 -0.56 5.27 -18.30
N PHE A 68 -1.19 4.51 -17.38
CA PHE A 68 -1.73 3.19 -17.69
C PHE A 68 -3.17 3.33 -18.23
N THR A 69 -3.41 2.89 -19.45
CA THR A 69 -4.73 2.97 -20.10
C THR A 69 -5.63 1.78 -19.80
N ASP A 70 -5.05 0.67 -19.36
CA ASP A 70 -5.74 -0.60 -19.08
C ASP A 70 -5.40 -1.13 -17.68
N PHE A 71 -5.42 -0.24 -16.69
CA PHE A 71 -5.21 -0.60 -15.28
C PHE A 71 -6.55 -0.60 -14.54
N TYR A 72 -6.90 -1.73 -13.93
CA TYR A 72 -8.18 -1.92 -13.24
C TYR A 72 -7.96 -2.29 -11.78
N SER A 73 -8.83 -1.77 -10.90
CA SER A 73 -8.91 -2.29 -9.54
C SER A 73 -9.47 -3.71 -9.55
N VAL A 74 -9.09 -4.52 -8.57
CA VAL A 74 -9.51 -5.93 -8.49
C VAL A 74 -10.97 -6.11 -8.08
N SER A 75 -11.64 -5.03 -7.69
CA SER A 75 -13.05 -5.00 -7.30
C SER A 75 -13.65 -3.62 -7.52
N SER A 76 -14.95 -3.57 -7.72
CA SER A 76 -15.73 -2.34 -7.85
C SER A 76 -16.16 -1.73 -6.51
N VAL A 77 -15.81 -2.35 -5.37
CA VAL A 77 -16.19 -1.86 -4.04
C VAL A 77 -14.96 -1.74 -3.12
N CYS A 78 -15.08 -0.86 -2.12
CA CYS A 78 -13.98 -0.32 -1.32
C CYS A 78 -13.10 -1.39 -0.66
N THR A 79 -13.66 -2.22 0.22
CA THR A 79 -12.89 -3.19 1.02
C THR A 79 -12.05 -4.13 0.16
N PRO A 80 -12.61 -4.92 -0.77
CA PRO A 80 -11.79 -5.83 -1.56
C PRO A 80 -10.82 -5.11 -2.50
N SER A 81 -11.18 -3.93 -3.02
CA SER A 81 -10.26 -3.14 -3.83
C SER A 81 -9.02 -2.71 -3.03
N ARG A 82 -9.22 -2.20 -1.80
CA ARG A 82 -8.13 -1.80 -0.89
C ARG A 82 -7.28 -2.99 -0.46
N ALA A 83 -7.91 -4.11 -0.12
CA ALA A 83 -7.22 -5.32 0.25
C ALA A 83 -6.33 -5.86 -0.89
N GLY A 84 -6.86 -5.87 -2.10
CA GLY A 84 -6.12 -6.30 -3.28
C GLY A 84 -4.96 -5.36 -3.62
N MET A 85 -5.15 -4.06 -3.47
CA MET A 85 -4.09 -3.06 -3.66
C MET A 85 -2.94 -3.27 -2.66
N LEU A 86 -3.24 -3.48 -1.38
CA LEU A 86 -2.22 -3.67 -0.35
C LEU A 86 -1.46 -4.98 -0.46
N THR A 87 -2.09 -6.04 -0.97
CA THR A 87 -1.52 -7.40 -0.99
C THR A 87 -1.04 -7.87 -2.35
N GLY A 88 -1.46 -7.19 -3.42
CA GLY A 88 -1.25 -7.69 -4.80
C GLY A 88 -1.98 -9.00 -5.08
N ARG A 89 -2.96 -9.40 -4.25
CA ARG A 89 -3.70 -10.66 -4.35
C ARG A 89 -5.19 -10.44 -4.54
N LEU A 90 -5.85 -11.40 -5.16
CA LEU A 90 -7.31 -11.39 -5.26
C LEU A 90 -7.94 -11.55 -3.86
N PRO A 91 -8.72 -10.56 -3.38
CA PRO A 91 -9.24 -10.54 -2.00
C PRO A 91 -10.19 -11.70 -1.70
N GLN A 92 -10.82 -12.29 -2.70
CA GLN A 92 -11.65 -13.49 -2.57
C GLN A 92 -10.86 -14.69 -2.02
N ARG A 93 -9.54 -14.74 -2.22
CA ARG A 93 -8.69 -15.85 -1.76
C ARG A 93 -8.47 -15.86 -0.25
N PHE A 94 -8.72 -14.72 0.41
CA PHE A 94 -8.60 -14.58 1.86
C PHE A 94 -9.86 -14.02 2.53
N GLY A 95 -11.02 -14.15 1.84
CA GLY A 95 -12.34 -13.97 2.44
C GLY A 95 -12.89 -12.55 2.45
N LEU A 96 -12.22 -11.56 1.85
CA LEU A 96 -12.72 -10.19 1.72
C LEU A 96 -13.47 -10.00 0.39
N ASN A 97 -14.70 -10.52 0.32
CA ASN A 97 -15.48 -10.56 -0.91
C ASN A 97 -16.39 -9.34 -1.12
N GLY A 98 -16.66 -8.59 -0.07
CA GLY A 98 -17.58 -7.45 -0.09
C GLY A 98 -17.17 -6.34 0.87
N VAL A 99 -17.97 -5.31 0.93
CA VAL A 99 -17.78 -4.15 1.81
C VAL A 99 -17.93 -4.57 3.28
N LEU A 100 -17.02 -4.13 4.13
CA LEU A 100 -17.16 -4.23 5.57
C LEU A 100 -17.96 -3.04 6.11
N PHE A 101 -18.79 -3.29 7.11
CA PHE A 101 -19.57 -2.28 7.80
C PHE A 101 -19.11 -2.14 9.27
N PRO A 102 -19.55 -1.09 9.99
CA PRO A 102 -19.16 -0.88 11.38
C PRO A 102 -19.52 -2.02 12.35
N ASP A 103 -20.47 -2.87 11.99
CA ASP A 103 -20.86 -4.09 12.73
C ASP A 103 -20.12 -5.35 12.28
N SER A 104 -19.24 -5.25 11.26
CA SER A 104 -18.50 -6.40 10.75
C SER A 104 -17.50 -6.92 11.79
N HIS A 105 -17.47 -8.24 11.94
CA HIS A 105 -16.56 -8.91 12.88
C HIS A 105 -15.25 -9.38 12.25
N THR A 106 -15.10 -9.17 10.95
CA THR A 106 -13.93 -9.57 10.15
C THR A 106 -13.16 -8.36 9.64
N GLY A 107 -11.95 -8.59 9.15
CA GLY A 107 -11.09 -7.57 8.56
C GLY A 107 -9.94 -8.19 7.78
N MET A 108 -8.92 -7.41 7.50
CA MET A 108 -7.71 -7.84 6.81
C MET A 108 -7.01 -8.92 7.64
N PRO A 109 -6.87 -10.15 7.13
CA PRO A 109 -6.20 -11.20 7.88
C PRO A 109 -4.71 -10.90 8.04
N SER A 110 -4.17 -11.13 9.23
CA SER A 110 -2.73 -10.97 9.52
C SER A 110 -1.84 -12.00 8.80
N SER A 111 -2.44 -12.98 8.14
CA SER A 111 -1.71 -13.94 7.26
C SER A 111 -1.38 -13.36 5.88
N GLU A 112 -1.98 -12.25 5.52
CA GLU A 112 -1.70 -11.58 4.26
C GLU A 112 -0.54 -10.61 4.44
N TYR A 113 0.43 -10.70 3.54
CA TYR A 113 1.60 -9.83 3.55
C TYR A 113 1.34 -8.60 2.69
N THR A 114 1.39 -7.43 3.31
CA THR A 114 1.07 -6.15 2.68
C THR A 114 2.31 -5.47 2.08
N ILE A 115 2.08 -4.54 1.16
CA ILE A 115 3.14 -3.66 0.65
C ILE A 115 3.79 -2.84 1.77
N ALA A 116 3.04 -2.46 2.81
CA ALA A 116 3.58 -1.74 3.96
C ALA A 116 4.56 -2.62 4.76
N GLU A 117 4.21 -3.89 5.00
CA GLU A 117 5.13 -4.84 5.64
C GLU A 117 6.37 -5.08 4.79
N LEU A 118 6.21 -5.26 3.46
CA LEU A 118 7.32 -5.41 2.53
C LEU A 118 8.28 -4.22 2.60
N LEU A 119 7.76 -3.01 2.59
CA LEU A 119 8.57 -1.79 2.61
C LEU A 119 9.24 -1.61 3.97
N ARG A 120 8.53 -1.82 5.07
CA ARG A 120 9.10 -1.78 6.42
C ARG A 120 10.24 -2.79 6.59
N ASP A 121 10.09 -4.02 6.10
CA ASP A 121 11.13 -5.05 6.13
C ASP A 121 12.37 -4.67 5.27
N ASN A 122 12.19 -3.73 4.35
CA ASN A 122 13.27 -3.14 3.56
C ASN A 122 13.76 -1.79 4.08
N GLY A 123 13.39 -1.41 5.31
CA GLY A 123 13.93 -0.25 6.02
C GLY A 123 13.21 1.07 5.75
N TYR A 124 12.04 1.05 5.12
CA TYR A 124 11.21 2.23 4.96
C TYR A 124 10.41 2.52 6.23
N ASN A 125 10.16 3.80 6.51
CA ASN A 125 9.11 4.22 7.43
C ASN A 125 7.80 4.28 6.67
N THR A 126 6.75 3.66 7.22
CA THR A 126 5.47 3.49 6.53
C THR A 126 4.37 4.28 7.21
N GLY A 127 3.58 5.00 6.44
CA GLY A 127 2.46 5.78 6.96
C GLY A 127 1.23 5.68 6.08
N ILE A 128 0.05 5.77 6.70
CA ILE A 128 -1.23 5.84 5.98
C ILE A 128 -2.09 6.97 6.53
N ILE A 129 -2.68 7.75 5.63
CA ILE A 129 -3.62 8.81 5.95
C ILE A 129 -4.90 8.59 5.16
N GLY A 130 -6.06 8.68 5.82
CA GLY A 130 -7.37 8.62 5.19
C GLY A 130 -8.18 7.37 5.51
N LYS A 131 -8.98 6.89 4.55
CA LYS A 131 -9.90 5.77 4.72
C LYS A 131 -9.15 4.43 4.72
N TRP A 132 -9.34 3.64 5.79
CA TRP A 132 -8.80 2.27 5.89
C TRP A 132 -9.70 1.23 5.25
N HIS A 133 -10.86 1.03 5.79
CA HIS A 133 -11.94 0.14 5.35
C HIS A 133 -11.59 -1.35 5.27
N LEU A 134 -10.66 -1.81 6.10
CA LEU A 134 -10.24 -3.22 6.16
C LEU A 134 -10.41 -3.84 7.56
N GLY A 135 -11.33 -3.31 8.34
CA GLY A 135 -11.66 -3.76 9.70
C GLY A 135 -11.26 -2.75 10.77
N HIS A 136 -12.02 -2.74 11.87
CA HIS A 136 -11.88 -1.76 12.96
C HIS A 136 -11.38 -2.37 14.26
N LYS A 137 -11.40 -3.70 14.38
CA LYS A 137 -10.85 -4.35 15.57
C LYS A 137 -9.34 -4.19 15.58
N TYR A 138 -8.75 -4.16 16.76
CA TYR A 138 -7.33 -3.92 16.96
C TYR A 138 -6.44 -4.72 16.01
N GLU A 139 -6.72 -6.02 15.86
CA GLU A 139 -5.96 -6.93 15.00
C GLU A 139 -6.01 -6.60 13.50
N TYR A 140 -6.97 -5.77 13.07
CA TYR A 140 -7.17 -5.39 11.67
C TYR A 140 -6.73 -3.95 11.37
N LEU A 141 -6.34 -3.16 12.40
CA LEU A 141 -5.94 -1.78 12.21
C LEU A 141 -4.63 -1.64 11.43
N PRO A 142 -4.39 -0.51 10.78
CA PRO A 142 -3.21 -0.31 9.91
C PRO A 142 -1.87 -0.63 10.56
N LEU A 143 -1.69 -0.31 11.86
CA LEU A 143 -0.44 -0.58 12.57
C LEU A 143 -0.17 -2.09 12.72
N GLN A 144 -1.19 -2.94 12.63
CA GLN A 144 -1.07 -4.39 12.64
C GLN A 144 -0.83 -4.97 11.23
N GLN A 145 -0.86 -4.11 10.22
CA GLN A 145 -0.75 -4.45 8.79
C GLN A 145 0.46 -3.76 8.14
N GLY A 146 1.49 -3.48 8.93
CA GLY A 146 2.78 -3.01 8.45
C GLY A 146 2.99 -1.50 8.44
N PHE A 147 2.01 -0.69 8.83
CA PHE A 147 2.19 0.75 8.92
C PHE A 147 2.75 1.17 10.29
N ASP A 148 3.71 2.09 10.29
CA ASP A 148 4.27 2.69 11.51
C ASP A 148 3.39 3.81 12.05
N SER A 149 2.60 4.44 11.16
CA SER A 149 1.68 5.51 11.54
C SER A 149 0.37 5.44 10.78
N PHE A 150 -0.71 5.87 11.46
CA PHE A 150 -2.04 5.98 10.88
C PHE A 150 -2.75 7.23 11.37
N PHE A 151 -3.38 7.96 10.46
CA PHE A 151 -4.37 8.98 10.79
C PHE A 151 -5.52 8.90 9.79
N GLY A 152 -6.72 8.61 10.26
CA GLY A 152 -7.87 8.49 9.35
C GLY A 152 -9.08 7.82 9.98
N ILE A 153 -9.92 7.25 9.13
CA ILE A 153 -11.18 6.62 9.51
C ILE A 153 -11.14 5.12 9.20
N PRO A 154 -11.72 4.28 10.07
CA PRO A 154 -11.71 2.82 9.89
C PRO A 154 -12.67 2.34 8.81
N TYR A 155 -13.66 3.16 8.44
CA TYR A 155 -14.70 2.88 7.44
C TYR A 155 -14.86 4.03 6.45
N SER A 156 -16.03 4.15 5.82
CA SER A 156 -16.36 5.22 4.89
C SER A 156 -17.08 6.38 5.61
N ASN A 157 -16.94 7.61 5.09
CA ASN A 157 -17.58 8.82 5.64
C ASN A 157 -19.11 8.77 5.64
N ASP A 158 -19.70 8.01 4.71
CA ASP A 158 -21.14 7.81 4.56
C ASP A 158 -21.72 6.75 5.51
N MET A 159 -20.86 6.12 6.32
CA MET A 159 -21.29 5.16 7.34
C MET A 159 -21.48 5.83 8.69
N ALA A 160 -22.52 5.42 9.43
CA ALA A 160 -22.83 5.96 10.75
C ALA A 160 -21.69 5.68 11.76
N SER A 161 -21.52 6.59 12.72
CA SER A 161 -20.54 6.46 13.82
C SER A 161 -19.07 6.45 13.37
N THR A 162 -18.74 7.17 12.32
CA THR A 162 -17.35 7.36 11.90
C THR A 162 -16.58 8.15 12.95
N VAL A 163 -15.43 7.61 13.35
CA VAL A 163 -14.50 8.24 14.30
C VAL A 163 -13.13 8.36 13.65
N TYR A 164 -12.34 9.36 14.04
CA TYR A 164 -10.95 9.46 13.64
C TYR A 164 -10.05 8.65 14.55
N PHE A 165 -9.08 7.99 13.94
CA PHE A 165 -8.00 7.30 14.64
C PHE A 165 -6.67 8.02 14.41
N ARG A 166 -5.86 8.02 15.45
CA ARG A 166 -4.42 8.30 15.38
C ARG A 166 -3.68 7.07 15.93
N GLY A 167 -2.98 6.36 15.07
CA GLY A 167 -2.49 5.05 15.42
C GLY A 167 -3.64 4.09 15.72
N ASN A 168 -3.67 3.52 16.91
CA ASN A 168 -4.71 2.61 17.36
C ASN A 168 -5.76 3.29 18.26
N GLU A 169 -5.68 4.61 18.45
CA GLU A 169 -6.52 5.34 19.41
C GLU A 169 -7.53 6.22 18.69
N VAL A 170 -8.74 6.28 19.22
CA VAL A 170 -9.77 7.23 18.78
C VAL A 170 -9.40 8.61 19.31
N VAL A 171 -9.26 9.61 18.43
CA VAL A 171 -8.85 10.97 18.80
C VAL A 171 -9.98 11.99 18.76
N ASP A 172 -10.97 11.77 17.92
CA ASP A 172 -12.14 12.64 17.84
C ASP A 172 -13.35 11.86 17.29
N PRO A 173 -14.47 11.79 18.02
CA PRO A 173 -15.73 11.29 17.47
C PRO A 173 -16.37 12.39 16.61
N VAL A 174 -15.88 12.57 15.38
CA VAL A 174 -16.41 13.62 14.52
C VAL A 174 -17.67 13.15 13.81
N SER A 175 -18.75 13.83 14.11
CA SER A 175 -20.02 13.77 13.37
C SER A 175 -19.99 14.76 12.20
N TYR A 176 -19.25 14.47 11.12
CA TYR A 176 -19.28 15.30 9.91
C TYR A 176 -19.84 14.57 8.72
N THR A 177 -20.83 15.21 8.10
CA THR A 177 -21.57 14.72 6.94
C THR A 177 -20.90 15.06 5.60
N HIS A 178 -19.72 15.71 5.56
CA HIS A 178 -19.11 16.24 4.32
C HIS A 178 -17.58 16.29 4.29
N LEU A 179 -16.88 15.20 4.58
CA LEU A 179 -15.44 15.13 4.32
C LEU A 179 -15.11 13.96 3.41
N THR A 180 -14.90 14.25 2.13
CA THR A 180 -14.19 13.36 1.21
C THR A 180 -12.69 13.55 1.44
N LEU A 181 -12.09 12.68 2.26
CA LEU A 181 -10.64 12.62 2.37
C LEU A 181 -10.11 11.57 1.39
N PRO A 182 -9.27 11.93 0.42
CA PRO A 182 -8.53 10.95 -0.35
C PRO A 182 -7.65 10.14 0.59
N THR A 183 -7.56 8.85 0.35
CA THR A 183 -6.59 8.02 1.08
C THR A 183 -5.22 8.29 0.49
N MET A 184 -4.29 8.79 1.30
CA MET A 184 -2.89 8.92 0.93
C MET A 184 -2.09 7.87 1.72
N ILE A 185 -1.32 7.08 1.01
CA ILE A 185 -0.33 6.18 1.58
C ILE A 185 1.02 6.80 1.25
N GLY A 186 1.73 7.26 2.28
CA GLY A 186 3.10 7.76 2.16
C GLY A 186 4.09 6.72 2.69
N VAL A 187 5.19 6.56 2.00
CA VAL A 187 6.28 5.65 2.36
C VAL A 187 7.61 6.35 2.14
#